data_a4da937fcbf9ca517bb087ff5478ab2c
#
_entry.id   a4da937fcbf9ca517bb087ff5478ab2c
#
_cell.length_a   1.000
_cell.length_b   1.000
_cell.length_c   1.000
_cell.angle_alpha   90.00
_cell.angle_beta   90.00
_cell.angle_gamma   90.00
#
_symmetry.space_group_name_H-M   'P 1'
#
loop_
_entity.id
_entity.type
_entity.pdbx_description
1 polymer ?
#
loop_
_entity_poly.entity_id
_entity_poly.type
_entity_poly.pdbx_seq_one_letter_code
_entity_poly.pdbx_strand_id
1 'polypeptide(L)'
;MVGDRWTLPLVRELLLGSHRFNDIHRGLPGISRTLLSARLRRLQGIGLVSRMADADGRPEYRLTPAGAALEPLIWQLGDWARRWHFGDPRPEQLDTGWALWRLRQFVRTEYLPAQRVSIEFILDNPSGAEEHGWLVLAQHDVSACLRHPGHDTDLWVTTELSELHRLVAGTSSFDDAFRAGRFRIHGEPDLVAGFSSWFEWRTTISDA
;
A
#
# COMPACT_ATOMS: atom_id res chain seq x y z
N MET A 1 9.12 -17.57 -18.03
CA MET A 1 7.85 -16.85 -18.15
C MET A 1 7.52 -16.05 -16.89
N VAL A 2 7.45 -16.67 -15.72
CA VAL A 2 7.15 -16.02 -14.43
C VAL A 2 8.43 -15.48 -13.72
N GLY A 3 9.60 -15.93 -14.12
CA GLY A 3 10.89 -15.58 -13.52
C GLY A 3 11.47 -14.20 -13.89
N ASP A 4 10.69 -13.36 -14.54
CA ASP A 4 11.09 -11.99 -14.83
C ASP A 4 10.88 -11.13 -13.57
N ARG A 5 11.85 -10.25 -13.25
CA ARG A 5 11.88 -9.41 -12.06
C ARG A 5 10.55 -8.70 -11.74
N TRP A 6 9.79 -8.30 -12.76
CA TRP A 6 8.60 -7.47 -12.57
C TRP A 6 7.28 -8.23 -12.69
N THR A 7 7.29 -9.50 -13.12
CA THR A 7 6.05 -10.26 -13.32
C THR A 7 5.29 -10.48 -12.02
N LEU A 8 5.91 -11.08 -11.01
CA LEU A 8 5.24 -11.33 -9.72
C LEU A 8 4.86 -10.05 -8.98
N PRO A 9 5.73 -9.00 -8.88
CA PRO A 9 5.33 -7.72 -8.32
C PRO A 9 4.13 -7.08 -9.03
N LEU A 10 4.05 -7.17 -10.36
CA LEU A 10 2.96 -6.60 -11.13
C LEU A 10 1.64 -7.36 -10.91
N VAL A 11 1.68 -8.70 -10.88
CA VAL A 11 0.50 -9.52 -10.56
C VAL A 11 0.03 -9.22 -9.13
N ARG A 12 0.95 -9.05 -8.17
CA ARG A 12 0.61 -8.64 -6.80
C ARG A 12 -0.11 -7.30 -6.75
N GLU A 13 0.33 -6.30 -7.51
CA GLU A 13 -0.36 -5.01 -7.56
C GLU A 13 -1.79 -5.15 -8.08
N LEU A 14 -2.00 -5.97 -9.10
CA LEU A 14 -3.34 -6.25 -9.63
C LEU A 14 -4.23 -7.00 -8.63
N LEU A 15 -3.67 -7.95 -7.85
CA LEU A 15 -4.35 -8.62 -6.74
C LEU A 15 -4.75 -7.66 -5.62
N LEU A 16 -3.93 -6.64 -5.36
CA LEU A 16 -4.18 -5.58 -4.37
C LEU A 16 -5.16 -4.50 -4.88
N GLY A 17 -5.78 -4.69 -6.06
CA GLY A 17 -6.79 -3.78 -6.60
C GLY A 17 -6.25 -2.59 -7.40
N SER A 18 -4.95 -2.54 -7.71
CA SER A 18 -4.38 -1.54 -8.61
C SER A 18 -4.73 -1.88 -10.04
N HIS A 19 -5.80 -1.32 -10.59
CA HIS A 19 -6.26 -1.66 -11.96
C HIS A 19 -5.86 -0.62 -13.03
N ARG A 20 -5.52 0.61 -12.63
CA ARG A 20 -5.13 1.66 -13.55
C ARG A 20 -3.61 1.74 -13.69
N PHE A 21 -3.14 2.13 -14.88
CA PHE A 21 -1.70 2.22 -15.17
C PHE A 21 -0.93 3.04 -14.12
N ASN A 22 -1.46 4.20 -13.74
CA ASN A 22 -0.80 5.06 -12.76
C ASN A 22 -0.77 4.45 -11.36
N ASP A 23 -1.80 3.69 -10.98
CA ASP A 23 -1.90 3.04 -9.68
C ASP A 23 -0.92 1.87 -9.59
N ILE A 24 -0.85 1.05 -10.64
CA ILE A 24 0.15 -0.02 -10.76
C ILE A 24 1.57 0.56 -10.71
N HIS A 25 1.80 1.68 -11.40
CA HIS A 25 3.10 2.35 -11.42
C HIS A 25 3.52 2.86 -10.04
N ARG A 26 2.57 3.43 -9.25
CA ARG A 26 2.83 3.89 -7.87
C ARG A 26 3.19 2.73 -6.94
N GLY A 27 2.55 1.58 -7.11
CA GLY A 27 2.82 0.37 -6.31
C GLY A 27 4.16 -0.32 -6.63
N LEU A 28 4.83 0.07 -7.72
CA LEU A 28 6.07 -0.55 -8.21
C LEU A 28 7.21 0.47 -8.31
N PRO A 29 7.77 0.95 -7.20
CA PRO A 29 8.87 1.89 -7.23
C PRO A 29 10.07 1.34 -8.01
N GLY A 30 10.68 2.20 -8.81
CA GLY A 30 11.84 1.84 -9.65
C GLY A 30 11.50 1.23 -11.02
N ILE A 31 10.22 0.99 -11.36
CA ILE A 31 9.84 0.63 -12.72
C ILE A 31 9.62 1.89 -13.57
N SER A 32 10.23 1.96 -14.76
CA SER A 32 9.91 3.05 -15.69
C SER A 32 8.54 2.83 -16.36
N ARG A 33 7.85 3.91 -16.75
CA ARG A 33 6.56 3.84 -17.45
C ARG A 33 6.64 3.01 -18.74
N THR A 34 7.75 3.15 -19.47
CA THR A 34 8.01 2.37 -20.70
C THR A 34 8.10 0.88 -20.40
N LEU A 35 8.87 0.52 -19.36
CA LEU A 35 9.02 -0.89 -18.96
C LEU A 35 7.70 -1.47 -18.44
N LEU A 36 6.96 -0.73 -17.60
CA LEU A 36 5.63 -1.15 -17.14
C LEU A 36 4.69 -1.42 -18.32
N SER A 37 4.64 -0.51 -19.29
CA SER A 37 3.82 -0.70 -20.52
C SER A 37 4.21 -1.96 -21.28
N ALA A 38 5.52 -2.19 -21.45
CA ALA A 38 6.02 -3.40 -22.13
C ALA A 38 5.66 -4.69 -21.35
N ARG A 39 5.75 -4.65 -20.00
CA ARG A 39 5.40 -5.80 -19.15
C ARG A 39 3.91 -6.09 -19.16
N LEU A 40 3.05 -5.09 -19.08
CA LEU A 40 1.60 -5.26 -19.18
C LEU A 40 1.21 -5.88 -20.53
N ARG A 41 1.79 -5.39 -21.65
CA ARG A 41 1.55 -6.00 -22.97
C ARG A 41 2.00 -7.45 -23.04
N ARG A 42 3.15 -7.78 -22.45
CA ARG A 42 3.64 -9.16 -22.38
C ARG A 42 2.68 -10.06 -21.59
N LEU A 43 2.19 -9.61 -20.42
CA LEU A 43 1.25 -10.37 -19.60
C LEU A 43 -0.10 -10.56 -20.31
N GLN A 44 -0.53 -9.58 -21.12
CA GLN A 44 -1.70 -9.73 -21.98
C GLN A 44 -1.45 -10.80 -23.05
N GLY A 45 -0.30 -10.75 -23.73
CA GLY A 45 0.05 -11.71 -24.79
C GLY A 45 0.14 -13.17 -24.32
N ILE A 46 0.45 -13.41 -23.04
CA ILE A 46 0.48 -14.76 -22.44
C ILE A 46 -0.80 -15.10 -21.66
N GLY A 47 -1.82 -14.24 -21.72
CA GLY A 47 -3.14 -14.51 -21.14
C GLY A 47 -3.25 -14.43 -19.63
N LEU A 48 -2.32 -13.76 -18.91
CA LEU A 48 -2.40 -13.55 -17.47
C LEU A 48 -3.16 -12.25 -17.11
N VAL A 49 -3.17 -11.27 -17.99
CA VAL A 49 -3.81 -9.97 -17.80
C VAL A 49 -4.69 -9.66 -19.00
N SER A 50 -5.87 -9.12 -18.74
CA SER A 50 -6.74 -8.52 -19.75
C SER A 50 -6.71 -7.00 -19.61
N ARG A 51 -6.92 -6.29 -20.73
CA ARG A 51 -7.15 -4.86 -20.75
C ARG A 51 -8.60 -4.61 -21.14
N MET A 52 -9.31 -3.87 -20.32
CA MET A 52 -10.72 -3.53 -20.50
C MET A 52 -10.88 -2.01 -20.41
N ALA A 53 -12.03 -1.49 -20.79
CA ALA A 53 -12.45 -0.14 -20.50
C ALA A 53 -13.32 -0.15 -19.24
N ASP A 54 -13.12 0.82 -18.33
CA ASP A 54 -14.04 1.06 -17.22
C ASP A 54 -15.34 1.74 -17.74
N ALA A 55 -16.25 2.07 -16.83
CA ALA A 55 -17.53 2.71 -17.17
C ALA A 55 -17.33 4.08 -17.87
N ASP A 56 -16.19 4.74 -17.65
CA ASP A 56 -15.84 6.03 -18.25
C ASP A 56 -15.01 5.86 -19.56
N GLY A 57 -14.84 4.62 -20.04
CA GLY A 57 -14.04 4.31 -21.23
C GLY A 57 -12.52 4.35 -21.00
N ARG A 58 -12.06 4.48 -19.76
CA ARG A 58 -10.62 4.51 -19.44
C ARG A 58 -10.05 3.10 -19.34
N PRO A 59 -8.79 2.89 -19.75
CA PRO A 59 -8.18 1.57 -19.73
C PRO A 59 -7.92 1.07 -18.31
N GLU A 60 -8.41 -0.12 -18.01
CA GLU A 60 -8.11 -0.91 -16.82
C GLU A 60 -7.42 -2.23 -17.18
N TYR A 61 -6.55 -2.67 -16.27
CA TYR A 61 -5.86 -3.97 -16.35
C TYR A 61 -6.40 -4.88 -15.25
N ARG A 62 -6.83 -6.07 -15.61
CA ARG A 62 -7.37 -7.06 -14.68
C ARG A 62 -6.72 -8.41 -14.90
N LEU A 63 -6.59 -9.18 -13.84
CA LEU A 63 -6.13 -10.56 -13.96
C LEU A 63 -7.20 -11.41 -14.67
N THR A 64 -6.74 -12.28 -15.56
CA THR A 64 -7.57 -13.38 -16.07
C THR A 64 -7.70 -14.46 -15.00
N PRO A 65 -8.55 -15.49 -15.19
CA PRO A 65 -8.58 -16.64 -14.28
C PRO A 65 -7.20 -17.30 -14.10
N ALA A 66 -6.40 -17.38 -15.19
CA ALA A 66 -5.04 -17.91 -15.13
C ALA A 66 -4.09 -16.99 -14.34
N GLY A 67 -4.25 -15.67 -14.46
CA GLY A 67 -3.49 -14.71 -13.65
C GLY A 67 -3.88 -14.73 -12.18
N ALA A 68 -5.18 -14.81 -11.88
CA ALA A 68 -5.69 -14.91 -10.51
C ALA A 68 -5.24 -16.20 -9.81
N ALA A 69 -5.08 -17.30 -10.53
CA ALA A 69 -4.58 -18.57 -9.99
C ALA A 69 -3.14 -18.47 -9.44
N LEU A 70 -2.39 -17.40 -9.72
CA LEU A 70 -1.08 -17.13 -9.12
C LEU A 70 -1.18 -16.56 -7.68
N GLU A 71 -2.36 -16.17 -7.23
CA GLU A 71 -2.56 -15.54 -5.92
C GLU A 71 -1.94 -16.31 -4.76
N PRO A 72 -2.21 -17.61 -4.56
CA PRO A 72 -1.64 -18.35 -3.43
C PRO A 72 -0.10 -18.38 -3.47
N LEU A 73 0.48 -18.50 -4.66
CA LEU A 73 1.94 -18.52 -4.84
C LEU A 73 2.57 -17.18 -4.47
N ILE A 74 1.91 -16.07 -4.82
CA ILE A 74 2.39 -14.72 -4.52
C ILE A 74 2.36 -14.45 -3.02
N TRP A 75 1.29 -14.85 -2.34
CA TRP A 75 1.20 -14.69 -0.89
C TRP A 75 2.18 -15.59 -0.15
N GLN A 76 2.33 -16.85 -0.54
CA GLN A 76 3.33 -17.76 0.03
C GLN A 76 4.76 -17.24 -0.17
N LEU A 77 5.08 -16.70 -1.34
CA LEU A 77 6.39 -16.09 -1.58
C LEU A 77 6.60 -14.85 -0.73
N GLY A 78 5.54 -14.04 -0.55
CA GLY A 78 5.56 -12.88 0.34
C GLY A 78 5.82 -13.28 1.80
N ASP A 79 5.14 -14.33 2.29
CA ASP A 79 5.31 -14.87 3.64
C ASP A 79 6.74 -15.40 3.84
N TRP A 80 7.23 -16.18 2.88
CA TRP A 80 8.60 -16.67 2.89
C TRP A 80 9.61 -15.51 2.94
N ALA A 81 9.43 -14.50 2.09
CA ALA A 81 10.32 -13.37 2.02
C ALA A 81 10.31 -12.54 3.32
N ARG A 82 9.15 -12.32 3.94
CA ARG A 82 9.04 -11.68 5.26
C ARG A 82 9.83 -12.44 6.32
N ARG A 83 9.69 -13.76 6.35
CA ARG A 83 10.34 -14.61 7.35
C ARG A 83 11.86 -14.66 7.20
N TRP A 84 12.38 -14.62 5.97
CA TRP A 84 13.77 -14.97 5.71
C TRP A 84 14.64 -13.85 5.11
N HIS A 85 14.07 -12.84 4.49
CA HIS A 85 14.81 -11.85 3.70
C HIS A 85 14.52 -10.39 4.00
N PHE A 86 13.42 -10.08 4.68
CA PHE A 86 13.16 -8.71 5.05
C PHE A 86 13.76 -8.41 6.41
N GLY A 87 14.93 -7.80 6.40
CA GLY A 87 15.42 -7.01 7.50
C GLY A 87 14.77 -5.62 7.50
N ASP A 88 15.35 -4.71 8.28
CA ASP A 88 14.94 -3.31 8.25
C ASP A 88 15.09 -2.72 6.84
N PRO A 89 14.16 -1.87 6.41
CA PRO A 89 14.27 -1.21 5.12
C PRO A 89 15.52 -0.33 5.10
N ARG A 90 16.32 -0.46 4.02
CA ARG A 90 17.49 0.38 3.85
C ARG A 90 17.06 1.81 3.52
N PRO A 91 17.86 2.84 3.88
CA PRO A 91 17.49 4.25 3.66
C PRO A 91 17.03 4.55 2.21
N GLU A 92 17.69 3.97 1.23
CA GLU A 92 17.36 4.15 -0.19
C GLU A 92 16.07 3.44 -0.64
N GLN A 93 15.48 2.64 0.22
CA GLN A 93 14.19 1.95 -0.01
C GLN A 93 13.02 2.69 0.62
N LEU A 94 13.30 3.70 1.45
CA LEU A 94 12.27 4.48 2.12
C LEU A 94 11.64 5.48 1.13
N ASP A 95 10.34 5.40 0.96
CA ASP A 95 9.56 6.24 0.06
C ASP A 95 8.18 6.48 0.68
N THR A 96 7.94 7.72 1.10
CA THR A 96 6.67 8.15 1.72
C THR A 96 5.48 7.93 0.81
N GLY A 97 5.63 8.22 -0.47
CA GLY A 97 4.55 8.04 -1.45
C GLY A 97 4.16 6.57 -1.61
N TRP A 98 5.14 5.69 -1.66
CA TRP A 98 4.90 4.25 -1.72
C TRP A 98 4.31 3.71 -0.41
N ALA A 99 4.81 4.13 0.74
CA ALA A 99 4.32 3.65 2.02
C ALA A 99 2.84 4.02 2.23
N LEU A 100 2.47 5.27 1.95
CA LEU A 100 1.07 5.72 2.02
C LEU A 100 0.20 5.09 0.93
N TRP A 101 0.72 4.90 -0.28
CA TRP A 101 0.03 4.17 -1.32
C TRP A 101 -0.28 2.73 -0.90
N ARG A 102 0.67 2.07 -0.24
CA ARG A 102 0.48 0.71 0.29
C ARG A 102 -0.52 0.71 1.44
N LEU A 103 -0.42 1.64 2.38
CA LEU A 103 -1.35 1.75 3.50
C LEU A 103 -2.79 2.00 3.02
N ARG A 104 -2.96 2.83 1.99
CA ARG A 104 -4.25 3.04 1.32
C ARG A 104 -4.92 1.74 0.86
N GLN A 105 -4.13 0.77 0.36
CA GLN A 105 -4.66 -0.52 -0.14
C GLN A 105 -5.15 -1.44 1.00
N PHE A 106 -4.78 -1.13 2.25
CA PHE A 106 -5.21 -1.89 3.43
C PHE A 106 -6.45 -1.28 4.10
N VAL A 107 -6.99 -0.21 3.55
CA VAL A 107 -8.17 0.44 4.12
C VAL A 107 -9.41 -0.44 3.96
N ARG A 108 -10.07 -0.68 5.07
CA ARG A 108 -11.33 -1.43 5.19
C ARG A 108 -12.49 -0.44 5.19
N THR A 109 -12.99 -0.13 4.01
CA THR A 109 -13.98 0.94 3.81
C THR A 109 -15.28 0.71 4.56
N GLU A 110 -15.62 -0.53 4.88
CA GLU A 110 -16.79 -0.92 5.67
C GLU A 110 -16.71 -0.52 7.15
N TYR A 111 -15.51 -0.21 7.66
CA TYR A 111 -15.28 0.24 9.04
C TYR A 111 -15.06 1.75 9.16
N LEU A 112 -15.03 2.45 8.03
CA LEU A 112 -14.85 3.90 8.03
C LEU A 112 -16.09 4.60 8.59
N PRO A 113 -15.92 5.73 9.31
CA PRO A 113 -17.04 6.56 9.71
C PRO A 113 -17.78 7.10 8.48
N ALA A 114 -19.04 7.53 8.67
CA ALA A 114 -19.84 8.08 7.58
C ALA A 114 -19.27 9.38 7.01
N GLN A 115 -18.60 10.16 7.84
CA GLN A 115 -17.91 11.37 7.44
C GLN A 115 -16.55 11.05 6.80
N ARG A 116 -16.10 11.94 5.92
CA ARG A 116 -14.71 11.89 5.41
C ARG A 116 -13.75 12.21 6.55
N VAL A 117 -12.64 11.47 6.60
CA VAL A 117 -11.53 11.69 7.56
C VAL A 117 -10.26 11.98 6.78
N SER A 118 -9.60 13.09 7.12
CA SER A 118 -8.29 13.47 6.60
C SER A 118 -7.22 13.19 7.66
N ILE A 119 -6.24 12.37 7.31
CA ILE A 119 -5.14 11.98 8.19
C ILE A 119 -3.84 12.52 7.63
N GLU A 120 -3.14 13.32 8.42
CA GLU A 120 -1.78 13.74 8.11
C GLU A 120 -0.78 12.78 8.75
N PHE A 121 0.16 12.28 7.95
CA PHE A 121 1.31 11.50 8.40
C PHE A 121 2.53 12.41 8.45
N ILE A 122 3.12 12.52 9.62
CA ILE A 122 4.36 13.23 9.92
C ILE A 122 5.42 12.15 10.12
N LEU A 123 6.33 12.01 9.19
CA LEU A 123 7.24 10.88 9.07
C LEU A 123 8.68 11.33 9.26
N ASP A 124 9.30 10.87 10.34
CA ASP A 124 10.72 11.10 10.59
C ASP A 124 11.55 10.21 9.64
N ASN A 125 12.32 10.85 8.76
CA ASN A 125 13.22 10.15 7.86
C ASN A 125 14.61 10.02 8.52
N PRO A 126 15.33 8.88 8.37
CA PRO A 126 16.71 8.72 8.85
C PRO A 126 17.69 9.78 8.35
N SER A 127 17.39 10.47 7.26
CA SER A 127 18.16 11.63 6.77
C SER A 127 18.05 12.87 7.67
N GLY A 128 17.18 12.84 8.70
CA GLY A 128 16.87 13.96 9.56
C GLY A 128 15.83 14.94 8.99
N ALA A 129 15.25 14.63 7.83
CA ALA A 129 14.15 15.39 7.26
C ALA A 129 12.82 14.85 7.78
N GLU A 130 11.88 15.74 8.07
CA GLU A 130 10.48 15.41 8.31
C GLU A 130 9.75 15.42 6.97
N GLU A 131 9.04 14.34 6.66
CA GLU A 131 8.25 14.20 5.45
C GLU A 131 6.76 14.14 5.79
N HIS A 132 5.95 14.76 4.96
CA HIS A 132 4.50 14.80 5.15
C HIS A 132 3.77 14.07 4.03
N GLY A 133 2.63 13.47 4.41
CA GLY A 133 1.72 12.90 3.44
C GLY A 133 0.34 12.69 4.06
N TRP A 134 -0.67 12.56 3.22
CA TRP A 134 -2.06 12.53 3.65
C TRP A 134 -2.78 11.29 3.10
N LEU A 135 -3.62 10.70 3.96
CA LEU A 135 -4.70 9.81 3.54
C LEU A 135 -6.03 10.53 3.74
N VAL A 136 -6.84 10.56 2.70
CA VAL A 136 -8.23 11.01 2.80
C VAL A 136 -9.11 9.78 2.65
N LEU A 137 -9.84 9.47 3.71
CA LEU A 137 -10.67 8.28 3.83
C LEU A 137 -12.15 8.67 3.71
N ALA A 138 -12.84 8.07 2.76
CA ALA A 138 -14.29 8.12 2.64
C ALA A 138 -14.79 6.74 2.22
N GLN A 139 -16.05 6.41 2.53
CA GLN A 139 -16.62 5.07 2.27
C GLN A 139 -16.48 4.61 0.81
N HIS A 140 -16.46 5.55 -0.14
CA HIS A 140 -16.42 5.24 -1.58
C HIS A 140 -15.16 5.78 -2.27
N ASP A 141 -14.30 6.48 -1.56
CA ASP A 141 -13.05 7.03 -2.12
C ASP A 141 -11.97 7.09 -1.04
N VAL A 142 -10.85 6.48 -1.33
CA VAL A 142 -9.66 6.50 -0.49
C VAL A 142 -8.51 7.02 -1.32
N SER A 143 -7.90 8.11 -0.92
CA SER A 143 -6.78 8.72 -1.64
C SER A 143 -5.56 8.93 -0.76
N ALA A 144 -4.38 8.82 -1.38
CA ALA A 144 -3.09 9.10 -0.78
C ALA A 144 -2.40 10.24 -1.55
N CYS A 145 -1.94 11.26 -0.83
CA CYS A 145 -1.35 12.47 -1.39
C CYS A 145 -0.05 12.84 -0.66
N LEU A 146 0.92 13.40 -1.40
CA LEU A 146 2.13 14.02 -0.83
C LEU A 146 2.01 15.55 -0.72
N ARG A 147 0.86 16.08 -1.04
CA ARG A 147 0.52 17.50 -0.90
C ARG A 147 -0.75 17.60 -0.11
N HIS A 148 -0.86 18.65 0.68
CA HIS A 148 -2.05 18.93 1.47
C HIS A 148 -3.31 18.87 0.59
N PRO A 149 -4.32 18.05 0.96
CA PRO A 149 -5.49 17.76 0.09
C PRO A 149 -6.50 18.92 0.02
N GLY A 150 -6.27 20.01 0.75
CA GLY A 150 -7.17 21.17 0.81
C GLY A 150 -8.35 21.00 1.78
N HIS A 151 -8.28 20.03 2.68
CA HIS A 151 -9.28 19.77 3.72
C HIS A 151 -8.62 19.90 5.08
N ASP A 152 -9.38 20.26 6.11
CA ASP A 152 -8.90 20.26 7.50
C ASP A 152 -8.43 18.86 7.87
N THR A 153 -7.36 18.78 8.63
CA THR A 153 -6.80 17.52 9.13
C THR A 153 -7.53 17.13 10.41
N ASP A 154 -8.10 15.92 10.43
CA ASP A 154 -8.85 15.37 11.56
C ASP A 154 -7.95 14.56 12.52
N LEU A 155 -6.93 13.89 11.96
CA LEU A 155 -5.97 13.08 12.69
C LEU A 155 -4.54 13.37 12.24
N TRP A 156 -3.62 13.36 13.19
CA TRP A 156 -2.18 13.44 12.98
C TRP A 156 -1.53 12.15 13.44
N VAL A 157 -0.78 11.52 12.54
CA VAL A 157 0.02 10.32 12.82
C VAL A 157 1.48 10.70 12.78
N THR A 158 2.21 10.45 13.87
CA THR A 158 3.66 10.65 13.94
C THR A 158 4.34 9.30 14.11
N THR A 159 5.27 8.96 13.21
CA THR A 159 6.07 7.74 13.25
C THR A 159 7.35 7.90 12.43
N GLU A 160 8.33 7.01 12.62
CA GLU A 160 9.45 6.91 11.69
C GLU A 160 8.98 6.35 10.35
N LEU A 161 9.52 6.87 9.25
CA LEU A 161 9.22 6.35 7.90
C LEU A 161 9.58 4.86 7.77
N SER A 162 10.67 4.45 8.42
CA SER A 162 11.08 3.04 8.51
C SER A 162 10.04 2.17 9.22
N GLU A 163 9.41 2.66 10.30
CA GLU A 163 8.36 1.93 11.00
C GLU A 163 7.11 1.79 10.13
N LEU A 164 6.70 2.86 9.43
CA LEU A 164 5.58 2.78 8.49
C LEU A 164 5.86 1.75 7.38
N HIS A 165 7.08 1.71 6.85
CA HIS A 165 7.50 0.68 5.88
C HIS A 165 7.40 -0.73 6.46
N ARG A 166 7.87 -0.96 7.71
CA ARG A 166 7.74 -2.25 8.40
C ARG A 166 6.28 -2.68 8.60
N LEU A 167 5.42 -1.75 8.99
CA LEU A 167 3.98 -1.99 9.16
C LEU A 167 3.32 -2.44 7.84
N VAL A 168 3.54 -1.70 6.75
CA VAL A 168 2.94 -2.04 5.45
C VAL A 168 3.59 -3.25 4.78
N ALA A 169 4.82 -3.61 5.17
CA ALA A 169 5.47 -4.85 4.76
C ALA A 169 4.99 -6.06 5.59
N GLY A 170 4.36 -5.84 6.76
CA GLY A 170 3.94 -6.88 7.69
C GLY A 170 5.09 -7.46 8.52
N THR A 171 6.20 -6.72 8.67
CA THR A 171 7.36 -7.09 9.49
C THR A 171 7.36 -6.40 10.87
N SER A 172 6.39 -5.52 11.14
CA SER A 172 6.10 -4.94 12.44
C SER A 172 4.59 -5.06 12.72
N SER A 173 4.24 -5.19 14.01
CA SER A 173 2.86 -5.20 14.48
C SER A 173 2.41 -3.76 14.78
N PHE A 174 1.22 -3.38 14.30
CA PHE A 174 0.63 -2.08 14.65
C PHE A 174 0.43 -1.94 16.17
N ASP A 175 -0.11 -2.98 16.82
CA ASP A 175 -0.38 -2.95 18.26
C ASP A 175 0.91 -2.80 19.08
N ASP A 176 2.01 -3.42 18.66
CA ASP A 176 3.30 -3.30 19.32
C ASP A 176 3.94 -1.93 19.06
N ALA A 177 3.84 -1.41 17.84
CA ALA A 177 4.33 -0.08 17.50
C ALA A 177 3.58 1.00 18.28
N PHE A 178 2.25 0.88 18.36
CA PHE A 178 1.38 1.81 19.09
C PHE A 178 1.64 1.77 20.60
N ARG A 179 1.65 0.57 21.22
CA ARG A 179 1.95 0.40 22.65
C ARG A 179 3.34 0.89 23.03
N ALA A 180 4.32 0.73 22.16
CA ALA A 180 5.69 1.18 22.37
C ALA A 180 5.90 2.68 22.05
N GLY A 181 4.86 3.40 21.63
CA GLY A 181 4.94 4.83 21.27
C GLY A 181 5.72 5.13 19.99
N ARG A 182 6.06 4.11 19.19
CA ARG A 182 6.69 4.29 17.86
C ARG A 182 5.71 4.76 16.79
N PHE A 183 4.41 4.54 17.02
CA PHE A 183 3.31 5.03 16.19
C PHE A 183 2.35 5.80 17.08
N ARG A 184 2.24 7.10 16.89
CA ARG A 184 1.41 7.98 17.73
C ARG A 184 0.31 8.60 16.89
N ILE A 185 -0.88 8.70 17.47
CA ILE A 185 -2.06 9.27 16.82
C ILE A 185 -2.61 10.37 17.72
N HIS A 186 -2.90 11.53 17.14
CA HIS A 186 -3.53 12.66 17.80
C HIS A 186 -4.74 13.12 17.00
N GLY A 187 -5.76 13.62 17.67
CA GLY A 187 -6.98 14.15 17.06
C GLY A 187 -8.21 13.88 17.92
N GLU A 188 -9.36 13.86 17.27
CA GLU A 188 -10.63 13.59 17.95
C GLU A 188 -10.64 12.19 18.58
N PRO A 189 -11.03 12.04 19.87
CA PRO A 189 -10.92 10.77 20.59
C PRO A 189 -11.64 9.58 19.91
N ASP A 190 -12.82 9.80 19.37
CA ASP A 190 -13.59 8.74 18.69
C ASP A 190 -12.90 8.27 17.39
N LEU A 191 -12.29 9.20 16.65
CA LEU A 191 -11.53 8.86 15.45
C LEU A 191 -10.22 8.14 15.80
N VAL A 192 -9.53 8.56 16.87
CA VAL A 192 -8.33 7.87 17.38
C VAL A 192 -8.67 6.44 17.79
N ALA A 193 -9.75 6.24 18.52
CA ALA A 193 -10.19 4.91 18.96
C ALA A 193 -10.57 3.99 17.79
N GLY A 194 -11.15 4.54 16.72
CA GLY A 194 -11.53 3.79 15.52
C GLY A 194 -10.37 3.45 14.59
N PHE A 195 -9.27 4.21 14.64
CA PHE A 195 -8.20 4.18 13.64
C PHE A 195 -7.68 2.77 13.33
N SER A 196 -7.40 1.96 14.35
CA SER A 196 -6.82 0.62 14.14
C SER A 196 -7.75 -0.31 13.34
N SER A 197 -9.07 -0.15 13.48
CA SER A 197 -10.06 -0.98 12.80
C SER A 197 -10.23 -0.63 11.32
N TRP A 198 -9.82 0.56 10.89
CA TRP A 198 -9.96 1.02 9.51
C TRP A 198 -8.96 0.38 8.54
N PHE A 199 -7.94 -0.32 9.07
CA PHE A 199 -6.88 -0.92 8.28
C PHE A 199 -6.78 -2.42 8.52
N GLU A 200 -6.52 -3.18 7.47
CA GLU A 200 -6.12 -4.58 7.56
C GLU A 200 -4.61 -4.64 7.85
N TRP A 201 -4.26 -4.56 9.14
CA TRP A 201 -2.86 -4.71 9.57
C TRP A 201 -2.43 -6.15 9.36
N ARG A 202 -1.59 -6.39 8.37
CA ARG A 202 -1.04 -7.73 8.11
C ARG A 202 0.05 -8.01 9.13
N THR A 203 -0.31 -8.65 10.20
CA THR A 203 0.66 -9.23 11.13
C THR A 203 1.07 -10.59 10.59
N THR A 204 2.32 -10.72 10.16
CA THR A 204 2.90 -12.04 9.99
C THR A 204 3.81 -12.27 11.17
N ILE A 205 3.33 -12.99 12.15
CA ILE A 205 4.07 -14.02 12.89
C ILE A 205 3.01 -14.66 13.79
N SER A 206 2.37 -15.73 13.34
CA SER A 206 2.05 -16.81 14.26
C SER A 206 3.38 -17.52 14.48
N ASP A 207 3.93 -17.36 15.68
CA ASP A 207 4.95 -18.26 16.17
C ASP A 207 4.38 -19.67 16.14
N ALA A 208 5.01 -20.54 15.33
CA ALA A 208 4.89 -21.98 15.43
C ALA A 208 6.14 -22.51 16.13
#